data_050e3415d98201fcb0cda84d12149902
#
_entry.id   050e3415d98201fcb0cda84d12149902
#
_cell.length_a   1.000
_cell.length_b   1.000
_cell.length_c   1.000
_cell.angle_alpha   90.00
_cell.angle_beta   90.00
_cell.angle_gamma   90.00
#
_symmetry.space_group_name_H-M   'P 1'
#
loop_
_entity.id
_entity.type
_entity.pdbx_description
1 polymer ?
#
loop_
_entity_poly.entity_id
_entity_poly.type
_entity_poly.pdbx_seq_one_letter_code
_entity_poly.pdbx_strand_id
1 'polypeptide(L)'
;MTSYHINSLLPGTPSPRILLGNLSGMLINSHPAIDYPRLLPPTFLEVGGFHIARPKPLPVDIANFVRDPRSNGTVLFALGSTFSTKYVPHDVMASYLAAFARIPYNVIMVVKGDISEHKVPLNVKLVGWAPQVDILADTRTVLFISHCGMHGIIEAVSHAVPIVGIPVFADQDDNLRRLLDRRLAVGVTKHCTSEELVAAISEVVTNPV
;
A
#
# COMPACT_ATOMS: atom_id res chain seq x y z
N MET A 1 14.61 -11.24 17.75
CA MET A 1 14.59 -11.72 19.16
C MET A 1 15.55 -12.88 19.27
N THR A 2 16.47 -12.81 20.22
CA THR A 2 17.41 -13.90 20.49
C THR A 2 16.78 -14.93 21.44
N SER A 3 17.23 -16.20 21.38
CA SER A 3 16.78 -17.27 22.28
C SER A 3 16.86 -16.87 23.77
N TYR A 4 17.81 -15.99 24.11
CA TYR A 4 17.99 -15.47 25.45
C TYR A 4 16.79 -14.65 25.94
N HIS A 5 16.26 -13.76 25.11
CA HIS A 5 15.09 -12.94 25.47
C HIS A 5 13.82 -13.78 25.64
N ILE A 6 13.63 -14.80 24.82
CA ILE A 6 12.47 -15.70 24.92
C ILE A 6 12.54 -16.49 26.23
N ASN A 7 13.70 -17.07 26.58
CA ASN A 7 13.86 -17.83 27.82
C ASN A 7 13.75 -16.98 29.09
N SER A 8 14.08 -15.67 29.04
CA SER A 8 13.89 -14.78 30.20
C SER A 8 12.42 -14.45 30.47
N LEU A 9 11.58 -14.44 29.43
CA LEU A 9 10.14 -14.14 29.52
C LEU A 9 9.30 -15.42 29.74
N LEU A 10 9.72 -16.53 29.10
CA LEU A 10 9.04 -17.83 29.12
C LEU A 10 10.05 -18.94 29.35
N PRO A 11 10.45 -19.20 30.63
CA PRO A 11 11.41 -20.24 30.99
C PRO A 11 10.96 -21.62 30.48
N GLY A 12 11.89 -22.38 29.93
CA GLY A 12 11.62 -23.73 29.40
C GLY A 12 11.09 -23.77 27.96
N THR A 13 10.89 -22.62 27.31
CA THR A 13 10.51 -22.57 25.91
C THR A 13 11.67 -23.08 25.02
N PRO A 14 11.44 -24.02 24.10
CA PRO A 14 12.44 -24.45 23.14
C PRO A 14 12.97 -23.28 22.29
N SER A 15 14.20 -23.39 21.81
CA SER A 15 14.75 -22.34 20.93
C SER A 15 13.91 -22.17 19.66
N PRO A 16 13.86 -20.97 19.06
CA PRO A 16 13.13 -20.74 17.81
C PRO A 16 13.51 -21.72 16.70
N ARG A 17 14.76 -22.14 16.65
CA ARG A 17 15.24 -23.15 15.68
C ARG A 17 14.57 -24.50 15.87
N ILE A 18 14.40 -24.95 17.11
CA ILE A 18 13.71 -26.21 17.40
C ILE A 18 12.22 -26.10 17.07
N LEU A 19 11.59 -24.97 17.42
CA LEU A 19 10.17 -24.72 17.11
C LEU A 19 9.93 -24.71 15.60
N LEU A 20 10.78 -24.03 14.83
CA LEU A 20 10.70 -24.00 13.37
C LEU A 20 10.92 -25.37 12.73
N GLY A 21 11.82 -26.19 13.30
CA GLY A 21 12.07 -27.57 12.83
C GLY A 21 10.90 -28.53 13.07
N ASN A 22 10.00 -28.19 14.01
CA ASN A 22 8.86 -29.00 14.38
C ASN A 22 7.53 -28.52 13.74
N LEU A 23 7.59 -27.55 12.79
CA LEU A 23 6.40 -27.10 12.09
C LEU A 23 5.86 -28.21 11.18
N SER A 24 4.58 -28.51 11.29
CA SER A 24 3.86 -29.44 10.41
C SER A 24 3.57 -28.84 9.03
N GLY A 25 3.52 -27.52 8.93
CA GLY A 25 3.28 -26.79 7.70
C GLY A 25 3.37 -25.26 7.89
N MET A 26 3.32 -24.55 6.78
CA MET A 26 3.36 -23.08 6.77
C MET A 26 2.32 -22.52 5.79
N LEU A 27 1.55 -21.56 6.24
CA LEU A 27 0.67 -20.76 5.39
C LEU A 27 1.43 -19.49 4.98
N ILE A 28 1.53 -19.24 3.68
CA ILE A 28 2.26 -18.10 3.12
C ILE A 28 1.26 -17.16 2.47
N ASN A 29 1.24 -15.89 2.89
CA ASN A 29 0.43 -14.87 2.25
C ASN A 29 1.09 -14.42 0.93
N SER A 30 1.05 -15.28 -0.06
CA SER A 30 1.61 -15.06 -1.39
C SER A 30 0.70 -15.66 -2.47
N HIS A 31 0.83 -15.15 -3.71
CA HIS A 31 0.06 -15.60 -4.85
C HIS A 31 0.90 -15.58 -6.13
N PRO A 32 0.81 -16.60 -7.01
CA PRO A 32 1.59 -16.64 -8.26
C PRO A 32 1.40 -15.44 -9.19
N ALA A 33 0.28 -14.73 -9.09
CA ALA A 33 0.04 -13.50 -9.85
C ALA A 33 0.98 -12.35 -9.44
N ILE A 34 1.52 -12.37 -8.22
CA ILE A 34 2.37 -11.30 -7.66
C ILE A 34 3.80 -11.80 -7.47
N ASP A 35 3.98 -12.96 -6.87
CA ASP A 35 5.29 -13.50 -6.52
C ASP A 35 5.98 -14.21 -7.70
N TYR A 36 7.31 -14.29 -7.63
CA TYR A 36 8.07 -15.10 -8.56
C TYR A 36 7.82 -16.59 -8.34
N PRO A 37 7.86 -17.40 -9.39
CA PRO A 37 7.79 -18.86 -9.26
C PRO A 37 8.92 -19.37 -8.35
N ARG A 38 8.56 -20.24 -7.40
CA ARG A 38 9.50 -20.86 -6.47
C ARG A 38 9.09 -22.28 -6.15
N LEU A 39 10.07 -23.11 -5.85
CA LEU A 39 9.83 -24.46 -5.35
C LEU A 39 9.50 -24.36 -3.86
N LEU A 40 8.31 -24.82 -3.50
CA LEU A 40 7.86 -24.89 -2.11
C LEU A 40 7.78 -26.35 -1.66
N PRO A 41 8.18 -26.66 -0.41
CA PRO A 41 7.90 -27.96 0.18
C PRO A 41 6.40 -28.26 0.17
N PRO A 42 5.97 -29.54 0.09
CA PRO A 42 4.56 -29.90 0.07
C PRO A 42 3.76 -29.45 1.30
N THR A 43 4.45 -29.15 2.40
CA THR A 43 3.87 -28.64 3.64
C THR A 43 3.63 -27.14 3.63
N PHE A 44 4.05 -26.42 2.57
CA PHE A 44 3.86 -24.99 2.42
C PHE A 44 2.67 -24.72 1.51
N LEU A 45 1.70 -23.94 2.02
CA LEU A 45 0.50 -23.59 1.27
C LEU A 45 0.44 -22.08 1.06
N GLU A 46 0.38 -21.66 -0.20
CA GLU A 46 0.14 -20.26 -0.55
C GLU A 46 -1.35 -19.94 -0.39
N VAL A 47 -1.63 -18.93 0.44
CA VAL A 47 -2.99 -18.49 0.82
C VAL A 47 -3.11 -16.98 0.63
N GLY A 48 -2.69 -16.49 -0.53
CA GLY A 48 -2.67 -15.06 -0.84
C GLY A 48 -4.04 -14.41 -0.65
N GLY A 49 -4.07 -13.30 0.09
CA GLY A 49 -5.29 -12.55 0.35
C GLY A 49 -6.12 -13.03 1.54
N PHE A 50 -5.65 -14.01 2.33
CA PHE A 50 -6.42 -14.53 3.49
C PHE A 50 -6.76 -13.44 4.53
N HIS A 51 -6.07 -12.31 4.53
CA HIS A 51 -6.30 -11.17 5.42
C HIS A 51 -7.38 -10.21 4.89
N ILE A 52 -7.79 -10.34 3.61
CA ILE A 52 -8.76 -9.44 2.99
C ILE A 52 -10.17 -9.79 3.49
N ALA A 53 -10.73 -8.89 4.28
CA ALA A 53 -12.11 -9.01 4.71
C ALA A 53 -13.08 -8.64 3.57
N ARG A 54 -14.31 -9.13 3.65
CA ARG A 54 -15.37 -8.71 2.73
C ARG A 54 -15.58 -7.19 2.85
N PRO A 55 -15.56 -6.44 1.72
CA PRO A 55 -15.73 -5.00 1.74
C PRO A 55 -17.04 -4.57 2.42
N LYS A 56 -16.96 -3.48 3.17
CA LYS A 56 -18.09 -2.84 3.86
C LYS A 56 -18.43 -1.51 3.21
N PRO A 57 -19.66 -1.01 3.40
CA PRO A 57 -20.00 0.34 2.97
C PRO A 57 -19.04 1.38 3.56
N LEU A 58 -18.61 2.33 2.73
CA LEU A 58 -17.74 3.42 3.16
C LEU A 58 -18.46 4.33 4.17
N PRO A 59 -17.75 4.92 5.16
CA PRO A 59 -18.26 6.02 5.96
C PRO A 59 -18.81 7.14 5.05
N VAL A 60 -19.90 7.77 5.48
CA VAL A 60 -20.66 8.72 4.65
C VAL A 60 -19.79 9.85 4.08
N ASP A 61 -18.90 10.40 4.89
CA ASP A 61 -17.99 11.49 4.50
C ASP A 61 -16.94 11.05 3.47
N ILE A 62 -16.47 9.82 3.55
CA ILE A 62 -15.56 9.21 2.57
C ILE A 62 -16.34 8.85 1.31
N ALA A 63 -17.51 8.22 1.45
CA ALA A 63 -18.36 7.86 0.32
C ALA A 63 -18.73 9.06 -0.55
N ASN A 64 -19.12 10.17 0.07
CA ASN A 64 -19.44 11.41 -0.64
C ASN A 64 -18.22 11.97 -1.41
N PHE A 65 -17.03 11.88 -0.82
CA PHE A 65 -15.81 12.36 -1.45
C PHE A 65 -15.36 11.43 -2.60
N VAL A 66 -15.43 10.13 -2.41
CA VAL A 66 -15.09 9.12 -3.44
C VAL A 66 -16.00 9.24 -4.66
N ARG A 67 -17.30 9.49 -4.42
CA ARG A 67 -18.34 9.52 -5.47
C ARG A 67 -18.66 10.91 -5.98
N ASP A 68 -17.85 11.92 -5.70
CA ASP A 68 -18.06 13.27 -6.23
C ASP A 68 -18.07 13.23 -7.78
N PRO A 69 -19.16 13.61 -8.43
CA PRO A 69 -19.29 13.54 -9.89
C PRO A 69 -18.36 14.51 -10.62
N ARG A 70 -17.79 15.50 -9.93
CA ARG A 70 -16.83 16.46 -10.50
C ARG A 70 -15.44 15.87 -10.67
N SER A 71 -15.16 14.74 -10.01
CA SER A 71 -13.89 14.04 -10.11
C SER A 71 -13.97 12.89 -11.12
N ASN A 72 -12.89 12.63 -11.85
CA ASN A 72 -12.79 11.50 -12.76
C ASN A 72 -12.57 10.15 -12.04
N GLY A 73 -12.50 10.15 -10.72
CA GLY A 73 -12.29 8.99 -9.87
C GLY A 73 -11.55 9.36 -8.60
N THR A 74 -11.15 8.36 -7.85
CA THR A 74 -10.43 8.53 -6.59
C THR A 74 -9.10 7.82 -6.60
N VAL A 75 -8.09 8.51 -6.12
CA VAL A 75 -6.75 7.99 -5.83
C VAL A 75 -6.64 7.78 -4.32
N LEU A 76 -6.25 6.60 -3.89
CA LEU A 76 -5.86 6.36 -2.50
C LEU A 76 -4.35 6.55 -2.36
N PHE A 77 -3.91 7.40 -1.43
CA PHE A 77 -2.50 7.55 -1.06
C PHE A 77 -2.29 7.06 0.37
N ALA A 78 -1.55 5.96 0.54
CA ALA A 78 -1.23 5.43 1.86
C ALA A 78 0.16 4.78 1.90
N LEU A 79 1.03 5.31 2.74
CA LEU A 79 2.41 4.84 2.93
C LEU A 79 2.55 3.82 4.09
N GLY A 80 1.46 3.13 4.42
CA GLY A 80 1.41 2.08 5.42
C GLY A 80 1.20 2.55 6.86
N SER A 81 1.03 1.58 7.74
CA SER A 81 0.71 1.85 9.16
C SER A 81 1.93 2.20 10.00
N THR A 82 3.10 1.75 9.60
CA THR A 82 4.35 1.91 10.35
C THR A 82 5.05 3.25 10.07
N PHE A 83 4.79 3.83 8.89
CA PHE A 83 5.41 5.08 8.47
C PHE A 83 4.57 6.27 8.93
N SER A 84 5.21 7.26 9.56
CA SER A 84 4.55 8.52 9.93
C SER A 84 4.95 9.62 8.94
N THR A 85 3.95 10.28 8.38
CA THR A 85 4.15 11.39 7.43
C THR A 85 4.90 12.59 8.03
N LYS A 86 4.97 12.70 9.36
CA LYS A 86 5.78 13.72 10.04
C LYS A 86 7.30 13.60 9.74
N TYR A 87 7.76 12.44 9.25
CA TYR A 87 9.16 12.23 8.86
C TYR A 87 9.39 12.43 7.35
N VAL A 88 8.35 12.78 6.60
CA VAL A 88 8.51 13.19 5.19
C VAL A 88 9.10 14.59 5.19
N PRO A 89 10.22 14.84 4.48
CA PRO A 89 10.77 16.18 4.32
C PRO A 89 9.72 17.15 3.76
N HIS A 90 9.78 18.41 4.18
CA HIS A 90 8.80 19.44 3.79
C HIS A 90 8.68 19.58 2.26
N ASP A 91 9.82 19.62 1.56
CA ASP A 91 9.89 19.73 0.10
C ASP A 91 9.27 18.52 -0.62
N VAL A 92 9.45 17.32 -0.08
CA VAL A 92 8.85 16.10 -0.61
C VAL A 92 7.34 16.11 -0.43
N MET A 93 6.84 16.49 0.76
CA MET A 93 5.40 16.64 1.00
C MET A 93 4.80 17.71 0.08
N ALA A 94 5.47 18.83 -0.09
CA ALA A 94 5.05 19.89 -1.02
C ALA A 94 4.96 19.36 -2.46
N SER A 95 5.94 18.54 -2.91
CA SER A 95 5.92 17.91 -4.23
C SER A 95 4.74 16.97 -4.42
N TYR A 96 4.39 16.15 -3.42
CA TYR A 96 3.21 15.27 -3.49
C TYR A 96 1.92 16.09 -3.60
N LEU A 97 1.75 17.11 -2.75
CA LEU A 97 0.55 17.96 -2.77
C LEU A 97 0.45 18.76 -4.07
N ALA A 98 1.58 19.26 -4.61
CA ALA A 98 1.62 19.93 -5.90
C ALA A 98 1.23 19.00 -7.06
N ALA A 99 1.65 17.73 -7.03
CA ALA A 99 1.22 16.73 -8.00
C ALA A 99 -0.29 16.48 -7.91
N PHE A 100 -0.83 16.31 -6.70
CA PHE A 100 -2.27 16.09 -6.50
C PHE A 100 -3.13 17.26 -6.96
N ALA A 101 -2.65 18.50 -6.82
CA ALA A 101 -3.38 19.68 -7.33
C ALA A 101 -3.55 19.68 -8.86
N ARG A 102 -2.74 18.91 -9.59
CA ARG A 102 -2.68 18.91 -11.08
C ARG A 102 -3.44 17.75 -11.72
N ILE A 103 -3.96 16.81 -10.94
CA ILE A 103 -4.68 15.65 -11.46
C ILE A 103 -6.20 15.82 -11.33
N PRO A 104 -7.00 15.30 -12.26
CA PRO A 104 -8.46 15.44 -12.26
C PRO A 104 -9.15 14.40 -11.36
N TYR A 105 -8.46 13.92 -10.34
CA TYR A 105 -8.95 12.90 -9.41
C TYR A 105 -9.03 13.44 -7.99
N ASN A 106 -9.99 12.96 -7.22
CA ASN A 106 -9.98 13.15 -5.78
C ASN A 106 -8.92 12.26 -5.15
N VAL A 107 -8.22 12.76 -4.14
CA VAL A 107 -7.17 12.01 -3.44
C VAL A 107 -7.54 11.85 -1.98
N ILE A 108 -7.69 10.61 -1.50
CA ILE A 108 -7.73 10.31 -0.08
C ILE A 108 -6.31 10.07 0.38
N MET A 109 -5.79 10.96 1.20
CA MET A 109 -4.42 10.91 1.69
C MET A 109 -4.40 10.54 3.17
N VAL A 110 -3.79 9.38 3.48
CA VAL A 110 -3.60 8.94 4.86
C VAL A 110 -2.38 9.64 5.46
N VAL A 111 -2.62 10.45 6.49
CA VAL A 111 -1.61 11.29 7.14
C VAL A 111 -1.50 10.93 8.61
N LYS A 112 -0.28 10.65 9.06
CA LYS A 112 0.06 10.39 10.47
C LYS A 112 1.03 11.46 10.96
N GLY A 113 0.49 12.57 11.40
CA GLY A 113 1.24 13.72 11.85
C GLY A 113 0.59 15.02 11.39
N ASP A 114 1.13 16.14 11.84
CA ASP A 114 0.68 17.45 11.44
C ASP A 114 1.33 17.85 10.11
N ILE A 115 0.54 18.30 9.15
CA ILE A 115 0.97 18.90 7.88
C ILE A 115 0.30 20.24 7.63
N SER A 116 -0.15 20.92 8.71
CA SER A 116 -0.85 22.22 8.65
C SER A 116 -0.03 23.35 8.03
N GLU A 117 1.28 23.21 8.00
CA GLU A 117 2.20 24.14 7.32
C GLU A 117 2.10 24.07 5.77
N HIS A 118 1.45 23.03 5.23
CA HIS A 118 1.27 22.86 3.80
C HIS A 118 -0.11 23.31 3.34
N LYS A 119 -0.16 23.95 2.16
CA LYS A 119 -1.42 24.23 1.49
C LYS A 119 -1.97 22.96 0.84
N VAL A 120 -3.02 22.40 1.44
CA VAL A 120 -3.68 21.19 0.94
C VAL A 120 -4.62 21.56 -0.22
N PRO A 121 -4.51 20.91 -1.39
CA PRO A 121 -5.42 21.13 -2.51
C PRO A 121 -6.86 20.73 -2.21
N LEU A 122 -7.83 21.38 -2.87
CA LEU A 122 -9.27 21.13 -2.65
C LEU A 122 -9.72 19.71 -3.00
N ASN A 123 -9.02 19.05 -3.92
CA ASN A 123 -9.27 17.66 -4.31
C ASN A 123 -8.57 16.64 -3.41
N VAL A 124 -7.94 17.08 -2.30
CA VAL A 124 -7.27 16.18 -1.35
C VAL A 124 -8.03 16.16 -0.03
N LYS A 125 -8.47 14.99 0.40
CA LYS A 125 -9.05 14.72 1.72
C LYS A 125 -8.02 14.05 2.60
N LEU A 126 -7.60 14.73 3.66
CA LEU A 126 -6.71 14.17 4.67
C LEU A 126 -7.51 13.31 5.65
N VAL A 127 -6.99 12.12 5.95
CA VAL A 127 -7.55 11.21 6.95
C VAL A 127 -6.43 10.62 7.80
N GLY A 128 -6.65 10.50 9.12
CA GLY A 128 -5.67 9.84 10.02
C GLY A 128 -5.64 8.32 9.84
N TRP A 129 -6.75 7.76 9.37
CA TRP A 129 -6.93 6.36 9.04
C TRP A 129 -7.96 6.21 7.92
N ALA A 130 -7.76 5.24 7.04
CA ALA A 130 -8.67 4.93 5.94
C ALA A 130 -9.09 3.47 5.96
N PRO A 131 -10.35 3.12 5.69
CA PRO A 131 -10.79 1.75 5.46
C PRO A 131 -10.28 1.29 4.08
N GLN A 132 -8.99 0.94 4.02
CA GLN A 132 -8.23 0.74 2.77
C GLN A 132 -8.91 -0.27 1.84
N VAL A 133 -9.27 -1.45 2.35
CA VAL A 133 -9.95 -2.50 1.57
C VAL A 133 -11.27 -2.01 1.00
N ASP A 134 -12.05 -1.28 1.81
CA ASP A 134 -13.36 -0.77 1.38
C ASP A 134 -13.23 0.33 0.30
N ILE A 135 -12.19 1.18 0.40
CA ILE A 135 -11.89 2.19 -0.62
C ILE A 135 -11.40 1.53 -1.90
N LEU A 136 -10.49 0.55 -1.82
CA LEU A 136 -10.00 -0.18 -2.98
C LEU A 136 -11.10 -0.97 -3.69
N ALA A 137 -12.10 -1.44 -2.96
CA ALA A 137 -13.25 -2.14 -3.52
C ALA A 137 -14.29 -1.22 -4.18
N ASP A 138 -14.24 0.10 -3.96
CA ASP A 138 -15.17 1.03 -4.60
C ASP A 138 -14.79 1.24 -6.08
N THR A 139 -15.75 1.09 -6.98
CA THR A 139 -15.55 1.18 -8.44
C THR A 139 -15.05 2.55 -8.91
N ARG A 140 -15.11 3.58 -8.07
CA ARG A 140 -14.57 4.90 -8.33
C ARG A 140 -13.08 5.01 -7.96
N THR A 141 -12.51 4.02 -7.28
CA THR A 141 -11.07 4.02 -6.99
C THR A 141 -10.29 3.54 -8.22
N VAL A 142 -9.54 4.46 -8.80
CA VAL A 142 -8.82 4.25 -10.07
C VAL A 142 -7.34 3.99 -9.88
N LEU A 143 -6.78 4.28 -8.70
CA LEU A 143 -5.35 4.16 -8.44
C LEU A 143 -5.06 4.05 -6.94
N PHE A 144 -4.06 3.25 -6.60
CA PHE A 144 -3.46 3.20 -5.28
C PHE A 144 -2.00 3.66 -5.32
N ILE A 145 -1.68 4.77 -4.66
CA ILE A 145 -0.29 5.18 -4.43
C ILE A 145 0.16 4.56 -3.11
N SER A 146 1.06 3.59 -3.21
CA SER A 146 1.43 2.69 -2.12
C SER A 146 2.92 2.71 -1.84
N HIS A 147 3.30 2.48 -0.57
CA HIS A 147 4.69 2.17 -0.19
C HIS A 147 5.15 0.77 -0.61
N CYS A 148 4.33 0.00 -1.28
CA CYS A 148 4.61 -1.38 -1.72
C CYS A 148 4.78 -2.39 -0.56
N GLY A 149 4.08 -2.20 0.56
CA GLY A 149 3.93 -3.27 1.58
C GLY A 149 3.04 -4.40 1.04
N MET A 150 3.42 -5.65 1.29
CA MET A 150 2.80 -6.82 0.67
C MET A 150 1.28 -6.91 0.92
N HIS A 151 0.78 -6.58 2.12
CA HIS A 151 -0.66 -6.59 2.39
C HIS A 151 -1.42 -5.63 1.46
N GLY A 152 -0.97 -4.37 1.35
CA GLY A 152 -1.61 -3.38 0.48
C GLY A 152 -1.53 -3.74 -0.99
N ILE A 153 -0.44 -4.38 -1.44
CA ILE A 153 -0.31 -4.90 -2.80
C ILE A 153 -1.39 -5.96 -3.07
N ILE A 154 -1.50 -6.95 -2.20
CA ILE A 154 -2.48 -8.04 -2.36
C ILE A 154 -3.91 -7.48 -2.33
N GLU A 155 -4.19 -6.52 -1.46
CA GLU A 155 -5.47 -5.81 -1.40
C GLU A 155 -5.79 -5.10 -2.73
N ALA A 156 -4.85 -4.32 -3.26
CA ALA A 156 -5.04 -3.59 -4.52
C ALA A 156 -5.24 -4.55 -5.71
N VAL A 157 -4.39 -5.56 -5.85
CA VAL A 157 -4.49 -6.56 -6.92
C VAL A 157 -5.79 -7.34 -6.84
N SER A 158 -6.25 -7.70 -5.63
CA SER A 158 -7.52 -8.41 -5.43
C SER A 158 -8.75 -7.60 -5.86
N HIS A 159 -8.63 -6.27 -5.90
CA HIS A 159 -9.70 -5.37 -6.36
C HIS A 159 -9.42 -4.77 -7.74
N ALA A 160 -8.41 -5.30 -8.46
CA ALA A 160 -7.99 -4.82 -9.78
C ALA A 160 -7.67 -3.31 -9.81
N VAL A 161 -7.13 -2.76 -8.71
CA VAL A 161 -6.70 -1.37 -8.63
C VAL A 161 -5.20 -1.29 -8.94
N PRO A 162 -4.81 -0.57 -10.01
CA PRO A 162 -3.40 -0.42 -10.37
C PRO A 162 -2.63 0.40 -9.33
N ILE A 163 -1.29 0.24 -9.33
CA ILE A 163 -0.44 0.78 -8.27
C ILE A 163 0.61 1.75 -8.83
N VAL A 164 0.76 2.92 -8.18
CA VAL A 164 2.01 3.69 -8.22
C VAL A 164 2.79 3.40 -6.95
N GLY A 165 3.95 2.78 -7.09
CA GLY A 165 4.79 2.38 -5.97
C GLY A 165 5.79 3.45 -5.56
N ILE A 166 5.80 3.79 -4.26
CA ILE A 166 6.78 4.69 -3.61
C ILE A 166 7.43 3.94 -2.45
N PRO A 167 8.41 3.07 -2.70
CA PRO A 167 9.05 2.31 -1.63
C PRO A 167 9.79 3.25 -0.67
N VAL A 168 9.70 2.97 0.62
CA VAL A 168 10.29 3.80 1.69
C VAL A 168 11.42 3.06 2.40
N PHE A 169 11.21 1.77 2.75
CA PHE A 169 12.19 0.93 3.47
C PHE A 169 11.85 -0.57 3.40
N ALA A 170 12.74 -1.39 3.95
CA ALA A 170 12.61 -2.84 4.10
C ALA A 170 12.46 -3.60 2.76
N ASP A 171 11.47 -4.48 2.65
CA ASP A 171 11.18 -5.33 1.49
C ASP A 171 10.43 -4.62 0.35
N GLN A 172 10.17 -3.33 0.50
CA GLN A 172 9.26 -2.60 -0.39
C GLN A 172 9.84 -2.41 -1.80
N ASP A 173 11.16 -2.22 -1.93
CA ASP A 173 11.84 -2.16 -3.23
C ASP A 173 11.73 -3.51 -3.98
N ASP A 174 11.92 -4.62 -3.29
CA ASP A 174 11.79 -5.95 -3.88
C ASP A 174 10.33 -6.25 -4.27
N ASN A 175 9.39 -5.81 -3.45
CA ASN A 175 7.96 -5.95 -3.76
C ASN A 175 7.58 -5.11 -4.98
N LEU A 176 8.05 -3.85 -5.08
CA LEU A 176 7.83 -3.01 -6.25
C LEU A 176 8.41 -3.67 -7.51
N ARG A 177 9.62 -4.21 -7.45
CA ARG A 177 10.25 -4.90 -8.59
C ARG A 177 9.39 -6.04 -9.13
N ARG A 178 8.79 -6.85 -8.24
CA ARG A 178 7.86 -7.92 -8.63
C ARG A 178 6.65 -7.37 -9.40
N LEU A 179 6.11 -6.23 -8.97
CA LEU A 179 4.97 -5.58 -9.65
C LEU A 179 5.37 -5.03 -11.01
N LEU A 180 6.56 -4.39 -11.12
CA LEU A 180 7.08 -3.87 -12.37
C LEU A 180 7.29 -4.98 -13.41
N ASP A 181 7.88 -6.11 -13.01
CA ASP A 181 8.12 -7.26 -13.89
C ASP A 181 6.81 -7.87 -14.41
N ARG A 182 5.71 -7.68 -13.68
CA ARG A 182 4.37 -8.15 -14.05
C ARG A 182 3.49 -7.06 -14.65
N ARG A 183 4.02 -5.86 -14.81
CA ARG A 183 3.30 -4.67 -15.30
C ARG A 183 2.08 -4.28 -14.46
N LEU A 184 2.08 -4.60 -13.17
CA LEU A 184 1.01 -4.26 -12.23
C LEU A 184 1.20 -2.92 -11.54
N ALA A 185 2.34 -2.25 -11.75
CA ALA A 185 2.64 -0.95 -11.16
C ALA A 185 3.59 -0.12 -12.02
N VAL A 186 3.62 1.17 -11.72
CA VAL A 186 4.72 2.09 -12.07
C VAL A 186 5.41 2.52 -10.79
N GLY A 187 6.73 2.66 -10.81
CA GLY A 187 7.52 3.04 -9.64
C GLY A 187 8.05 4.46 -9.71
N VAL A 188 8.02 5.18 -8.59
CA VAL A 188 8.74 6.44 -8.42
C VAL A 188 9.52 6.42 -7.10
N THR A 189 10.55 7.26 -7.01
CA THR A 189 11.31 7.38 -5.77
C THR A 189 10.52 8.18 -4.73
N LYS A 190 10.84 7.98 -3.45
CA LYS A 190 10.22 8.76 -2.36
C LYS A 190 10.55 10.26 -2.41
N HIS A 191 11.54 10.67 -3.19
CA HIS A 191 11.93 12.06 -3.42
C HIS A 191 11.55 12.55 -4.83
N CYS A 192 10.56 11.92 -5.46
CA CYS A 192 10.11 12.30 -6.79
C CYS A 192 9.60 13.76 -6.81
N THR A 193 9.78 14.39 -7.95
CA THR A 193 9.19 15.70 -8.24
C THR A 193 7.69 15.59 -8.48
N SER A 194 6.98 16.72 -8.45
CA SER A 194 5.55 16.73 -8.79
C SER A 194 5.31 16.27 -10.23
N GLU A 195 6.20 16.57 -11.15
CA GLU A 195 6.16 16.18 -12.56
C GLU A 195 6.27 14.67 -12.73
N GLU A 196 7.23 14.04 -12.05
CA GLU A 196 7.44 12.59 -12.06
C GLU A 196 6.23 11.85 -11.49
N LEU A 197 5.66 12.34 -10.40
CA LEU A 197 4.49 11.72 -9.79
C LEU A 197 3.25 11.86 -10.70
N VAL A 198 3.02 13.04 -11.30
CA VAL A 198 1.92 13.24 -12.27
C VAL A 198 2.09 12.33 -13.49
N ALA A 199 3.31 12.21 -14.01
CA ALA A 199 3.61 11.32 -15.13
C ALA A 199 3.28 9.86 -14.81
N ALA A 200 3.72 9.37 -13.65
CA ALA A 200 3.45 8.00 -13.18
C ALA A 200 1.95 7.74 -12.99
N ILE A 201 1.22 8.69 -12.40
CA ILE A 201 -0.24 8.60 -12.25
C ILE A 201 -0.91 8.51 -13.62
N SER A 202 -0.51 9.41 -14.54
CA SER A 202 -1.09 9.45 -15.89
C SER A 202 -0.80 8.16 -16.66
N GLU A 203 0.41 7.64 -16.60
CA GLU A 203 0.81 6.39 -17.25
C GLU A 203 -0.08 5.23 -16.82
N VAL A 204 -0.27 5.08 -15.51
CA VAL A 204 -1.04 3.96 -14.94
C VAL A 204 -2.53 4.05 -15.26
N VAL A 205 -3.10 5.26 -15.23
CA VAL A 205 -4.55 5.43 -15.42
C VAL A 205 -4.94 5.41 -16.92
N THR A 206 -4.05 5.87 -17.82
CA THR A 206 -4.33 5.91 -19.25
C THR A 206 -3.99 4.61 -19.98
N ASN A 207 -3.10 3.80 -19.44
CA ASN A 207 -2.72 2.49 -19.95
C ASN A 207 -3.17 1.40 -18.98
N PRO A 208 -4.47 1.10 -18.90
CA PRO A 208 -4.94 0.03 -18.01
C PRO A 208 -4.28 -1.28 -18.44
N VAL A 209 -3.63 -1.91 -17.50
CA VAL A 209 -2.91 -3.19 -17.64
C VAL A 209 -3.90 -4.33 -17.77
#